data_e0f11f07be52e1ddd1331948251603da
#
_entry.id   e0f11f07be52e1ddd1331948251603da
#
_cell.length_a   1.000
_cell.length_b   1.000
_cell.length_c   1.000
_cell.angle_alpha   90.00
_cell.angle_beta   90.00
_cell.angle_gamma   90.00
#
_symmetry.space_group_name_H-M   'P 1'
#
loop_
_entity.id
_entity.type
_entity.pdbx_description
1 polymer ?
#
loop_
_entity_poly.entity_id
_entity_poly.type
_entity_poly.pdbx_seq_one_letter_code
_entity_poly.pdbx_strand_id
1 'polypeptide(L)'
;MSFTFLKQLPTPAEIKEQFPLSPELVELKKNRDAMISDVICGKDDRVLVIIGPCSADNEDSVCDYVSRLSKIQEEVKDRVIIIPRIYTNKPRTTGEGYKGIASQPDPEKEPDMLEGLIAVRKMHIRAMKESGLTSADEMLYPENWGYVEDLLSYVAIGARSVEDQQHRLTVSGFDVASGMKNPTSGDYSVMLNSVYAAQHPHQFVYRGYEVQTTGNPYTHVVLRGAVDQHGNIISNYHYEDLIRLSEMYDKMDVVNPAAVIDTNHSNSGKKFKEQIRIAKEVMHSRQLSPEIKSLVKGFMIESYIEEGCQAIGEHVYGKSITDPCLGWEDSKKLIYDIAEMNK
;
A
#
# COMPACT_ATOMS: atom_id res chain seq x y z
N MET A 1 -27.48 24.64 -3.80
CA MET A 1 -26.50 23.55 -3.53
C MET A 1 -26.89 22.35 -4.39
N SER A 2 -25.94 21.72 -5.04
CA SER A 2 -26.16 20.55 -5.92
C SER A 2 -25.88 19.22 -5.25
N PHE A 3 -25.62 19.20 -3.93
CA PHE A 3 -25.50 17.95 -3.16
C PHE A 3 -26.89 17.45 -2.72
N THR A 4 -27.15 16.16 -2.94
CA THR A 4 -28.29 15.45 -2.39
C THR A 4 -27.79 14.52 -1.28
N PHE A 5 -28.20 14.75 -0.04
CA PHE A 5 -27.87 13.87 1.09
C PHE A 5 -28.77 12.63 1.01
N LEU A 6 -28.17 11.46 0.76
CA LEU A 6 -28.89 10.20 0.58
C LEU A 6 -29.22 9.55 1.93
N LYS A 7 -28.19 9.30 2.74
CA LYS A 7 -28.29 8.72 4.07
C LYS A 7 -27.12 9.16 4.95
N GLN A 8 -27.33 9.19 6.26
CA GLN A 8 -26.24 9.33 7.21
C GLN A 8 -25.55 7.96 7.36
N LEU A 9 -24.22 7.95 7.28
CA LEU A 9 -23.43 6.75 7.54
C LEU A 9 -23.11 6.65 9.04
N PRO A 10 -23.00 5.43 9.59
CA PRO A 10 -22.49 5.22 10.94
C PRO A 10 -21.08 5.81 11.09
N THR A 11 -20.76 6.30 12.26
CA THR A 11 -19.41 6.75 12.60
C THR A 11 -18.42 5.58 12.61
N PRO A 12 -17.12 5.84 12.47
CA PRO A 12 -16.10 4.81 12.64
C PRO A 12 -16.19 4.09 14.00
N ALA A 13 -16.53 4.80 15.08
CA ALA A 13 -16.69 4.20 16.40
C ALA A 13 -17.85 3.18 16.42
N GLU A 14 -19.01 3.51 15.87
CA GLU A 14 -20.15 2.60 15.78
C GLU A 14 -19.85 1.36 14.92
N ILE A 15 -19.12 1.50 13.82
CA ILE A 15 -18.71 0.35 12.99
C ILE A 15 -17.69 -0.53 13.72
N LYS A 16 -16.73 0.07 14.45
CA LYS A 16 -15.78 -0.69 15.28
C LYS A 16 -16.46 -1.43 16.43
N GLU A 17 -17.44 -0.83 17.05
CA GLU A 17 -18.24 -1.48 18.10
C GLU A 17 -19.04 -2.65 17.53
N GLN A 18 -19.59 -2.52 16.33
CA GLN A 18 -20.35 -3.58 15.66
C GLN A 18 -19.46 -4.74 15.19
N PHE A 19 -18.22 -4.44 14.77
CA PHE A 19 -17.24 -5.41 14.29
C PHE A 19 -15.89 -5.22 15.01
N PRO A 20 -15.80 -5.57 16.31
CA PRO A 20 -14.59 -5.34 17.09
C PRO A 20 -13.48 -6.32 16.74
N LEU A 21 -12.23 -5.90 16.97
CA LEU A 21 -11.09 -6.81 16.99
C LEU A 21 -11.09 -7.60 18.32
N SER A 22 -10.70 -8.87 18.24
CA SER A 22 -10.37 -9.62 19.46
C SER A 22 -9.06 -9.12 20.08
N PRO A 23 -8.83 -9.32 21.39
CA PRO A 23 -7.58 -8.94 22.04
C PRO A 23 -6.34 -9.52 21.35
N GLU A 24 -6.45 -10.76 20.82
CA GLU A 24 -5.35 -11.44 20.11
C GLU A 24 -5.01 -10.71 18.81
N LEU A 25 -6.01 -10.22 18.06
CA LEU A 25 -5.79 -9.48 16.82
C LEU A 25 -5.25 -8.06 17.08
N VAL A 26 -5.63 -7.44 18.19
CA VAL A 26 -5.05 -6.15 18.62
C VAL A 26 -3.55 -6.33 18.92
N GLU A 27 -3.18 -7.36 19.67
CA GLU A 27 -1.77 -7.63 19.99
C GLU A 27 -0.98 -8.07 18.74
N LEU A 28 -1.59 -8.87 17.86
CA LEU A 28 -1.02 -9.21 16.56
C LEU A 28 -0.67 -7.95 15.77
N LYS A 29 -1.63 -7.02 15.63
CA LYS A 29 -1.40 -5.77 14.91
C LYS A 29 -0.26 -4.96 15.52
N LYS A 30 -0.27 -4.77 16.82
CA LYS A 30 0.77 -4.03 17.54
C LYS A 30 2.17 -4.60 17.28
N ASN A 31 2.31 -5.92 17.32
CA ASN A 31 3.58 -6.60 17.05
C ASN A 31 3.99 -6.44 15.58
N ARG A 32 3.06 -6.56 14.65
CA ARG A 32 3.31 -6.38 13.22
C ARG A 32 3.71 -4.93 12.89
N ASP A 33 3.02 -3.93 13.47
CA ASP A 33 3.33 -2.51 13.30
C ASP A 33 4.77 -2.21 13.76
N ALA A 34 5.16 -2.74 14.92
CA ALA A 34 6.51 -2.57 15.44
C ALA A 34 7.57 -3.18 14.50
N MET A 35 7.36 -4.43 14.02
CA MET A 35 8.27 -5.09 13.08
C MET A 35 8.43 -4.30 11.78
N ILE A 36 7.35 -3.81 11.20
CA ILE A 36 7.35 -3.04 9.95
C ILE A 36 8.06 -1.68 10.16
N SER A 37 7.76 -1.01 11.27
CA SER A 37 8.38 0.26 11.63
C SER A 37 9.88 0.11 11.86
N ASP A 38 10.33 -0.97 12.49
CA ASP A 38 11.75 -1.25 12.69
C ASP A 38 12.52 -1.41 11.37
N VAL A 39 11.91 -2.01 10.35
CA VAL A 39 12.51 -2.06 9.01
C VAL A 39 12.61 -0.64 8.40
N ILE A 40 11.55 0.16 8.49
CA ILE A 40 11.56 1.55 7.97
C ILE A 40 12.65 2.38 8.69
N CYS A 41 12.79 2.21 10.00
CA CYS A 41 13.81 2.91 10.80
C CYS A 41 15.25 2.36 10.64
N GLY A 42 15.44 1.28 9.87
CA GLY A 42 16.75 0.64 9.70
C GLY A 42 17.26 -0.12 10.94
N LYS A 43 16.39 -0.46 11.88
CA LYS A 43 16.70 -1.32 13.03
C LYS A 43 16.61 -2.81 12.71
N ASP A 44 15.96 -3.13 11.60
CA ASP A 44 15.75 -4.48 11.10
C ASP A 44 16.16 -4.51 9.62
N ASP A 45 17.01 -5.45 9.24
CA ASP A 45 17.58 -5.58 7.88
C ASP A 45 16.69 -6.41 6.93
N ARG A 46 15.53 -6.91 7.40
CA ARG A 46 14.57 -7.61 6.56
C ARG A 46 14.01 -6.70 5.48
N VAL A 47 13.50 -7.31 4.42
CA VAL A 47 12.87 -6.60 3.30
C VAL A 47 11.35 -6.69 3.41
N LEU A 48 10.66 -5.57 3.26
CA LEU A 48 9.20 -5.54 3.18
C LEU A 48 8.75 -5.99 1.79
N VAL A 49 7.84 -6.95 1.73
CA VAL A 49 7.18 -7.37 0.49
C VAL A 49 5.67 -7.11 0.63
N ILE A 50 5.23 -5.96 0.09
CA ILE A 50 3.83 -5.54 0.05
C ILE A 50 3.24 -6.14 -1.22
N ILE A 51 2.45 -7.22 -1.10
CA ILE A 51 2.05 -8.03 -2.25
C ILE A 51 0.59 -8.44 -2.19
N GLY A 52 -0.12 -8.28 -3.30
CA GLY A 52 -1.53 -8.66 -3.44
C GLY A 52 -2.20 -8.08 -4.67
N PRO A 53 -3.51 -8.31 -4.86
CA PRO A 53 -4.23 -7.90 -6.05
C PRO A 53 -4.19 -6.40 -6.28
N CYS A 54 -4.35 -5.99 -7.55
CA CYS A 54 -4.45 -4.57 -7.91
C CYS A 54 -5.61 -3.89 -7.18
N SER A 55 -6.74 -4.57 -7.05
CA SER A 55 -7.85 -4.20 -6.16
C SER A 55 -8.48 -5.44 -5.55
N ALA A 56 -8.85 -5.36 -4.28
CA ALA A 56 -9.64 -6.38 -3.61
C ALA A 56 -11.09 -6.27 -4.09
N ASP A 57 -11.61 -7.34 -4.66
CA ASP A 57 -12.95 -7.40 -5.26
C ASP A 57 -13.82 -8.51 -4.68
N ASN A 58 -13.21 -9.54 -4.11
CA ASN A 58 -13.89 -10.71 -3.57
C ASN A 58 -13.21 -11.18 -2.28
N GLU A 59 -13.97 -11.23 -1.19
CA GLU A 59 -13.46 -11.58 0.15
C GLU A 59 -12.82 -12.97 0.18
N ASP A 60 -13.47 -13.98 -0.42
CA ASP A 60 -13.00 -15.36 -0.34
C ASP A 60 -11.66 -15.56 -1.05
N SER A 61 -11.53 -15.06 -2.26
CA SER A 61 -10.27 -15.18 -3.03
C SER A 61 -9.14 -14.32 -2.45
N VAL A 62 -9.46 -13.15 -1.86
CA VAL A 62 -8.48 -12.33 -1.14
C VAL A 62 -7.97 -13.05 0.10
N CYS A 63 -8.87 -13.60 0.93
CA CYS A 63 -8.47 -14.33 2.14
C CYS A 63 -7.73 -15.64 1.82
N ASP A 64 -8.10 -16.38 0.76
CA ASP A 64 -7.33 -17.53 0.27
C ASP A 64 -5.91 -17.11 -0.14
N TYR A 65 -5.78 -16.04 -0.93
CA TYR A 65 -4.48 -15.52 -1.33
C TYR A 65 -3.60 -15.15 -0.12
N VAL A 66 -4.17 -14.44 0.85
CA VAL A 66 -3.46 -14.03 2.08
C VAL A 66 -3.07 -15.24 2.93
N SER A 67 -3.92 -16.25 3.01
CA SER A 67 -3.62 -17.52 3.71
C SER A 67 -2.47 -18.30 3.06
N ARG A 68 -2.34 -18.22 1.74
CA ARG A 68 -1.17 -18.79 1.02
C ARG A 68 0.10 -18.00 1.35
N LEU A 69 0.04 -16.66 1.41
CA LEU A 69 1.17 -15.80 1.80
C LEU A 69 1.65 -16.09 3.22
N SER A 70 0.74 -16.40 4.15
CA SER A 70 1.09 -16.73 5.54
C SER A 70 2.01 -17.96 5.62
N LYS A 71 1.78 -18.96 4.80
CA LYS A 71 2.65 -20.16 4.74
C LYS A 71 4.06 -19.82 4.27
N ILE A 72 4.18 -18.95 3.26
CA ILE A 72 5.49 -18.49 2.78
C ILE A 72 6.17 -17.62 3.85
N GLN A 73 5.39 -16.74 4.55
CA GLN A 73 5.94 -15.88 5.60
C GLN A 73 6.68 -16.69 6.67
N GLU A 74 6.17 -17.83 7.09
CA GLU A 74 6.84 -18.68 8.08
C GLU A 74 8.19 -19.21 7.58
N GLU A 75 8.32 -19.47 6.28
CA GLU A 75 9.55 -19.99 5.67
C GLU A 75 10.61 -18.90 5.43
N VAL A 76 10.18 -17.64 5.25
CA VAL A 76 11.09 -16.53 4.91
C VAL A 76 11.19 -15.46 6.01
N LYS A 77 10.58 -15.67 7.17
CA LYS A 77 10.42 -14.68 8.25
C LYS A 77 11.71 -14.04 8.77
N ASP A 78 12.83 -14.73 8.62
CA ASP A 78 14.13 -14.22 9.06
C ASP A 78 14.72 -13.18 8.09
N ARG A 79 14.14 -13.03 6.89
CA ARG A 79 14.69 -12.20 5.80
C ARG A 79 13.67 -11.26 5.16
N VAL A 80 12.38 -11.63 5.22
CA VAL A 80 11.29 -10.92 4.56
C VAL A 80 10.13 -10.76 5.52
N ILE A 81 9.52 -9.58 5.53
CA ILE A 81 8.21 -9.34 6.13
C ILE A 81 7.19 -9.15 5.01
N ILE A 82 6.28 -10.10 4.89
CA ILE A 82 5.19 -10.02 3.91
C ILE A 82 4.05 -9.18 4.49
N ILE A 83 3.58 -8.22 3.71
CA ILE A 83 2.42 -7.39 4.02
C ILE A 83 1.40 -7.59 2.89
N PRO A 84 0.30 -8.32 3.15
CA PRO A 84 -0.77 -8.48 2.16
C PRO A 84 -1.29 -7.13 1.68
N ARG A 85 -1.28 -6.91 0.37
CA ARG A 85 -1.87 -5.74 -0.26
C ARG A 85 -3.36 -6.03 -0.51
N ILE A 86 -4.23 -5.41 0.29
CA ILE A 86 -5.68 -5.52 0.21
C ILE A 86 -6.22 -4.13 -0.10
N TYR A 87 -6.11 -3.70 -1.35
CA TYR A 87 -6.53 -2.37 -1.77
C TYR A 87 -8.05 -2.34 -2.00
N THR A 88 -8.74 -1.63 -1.14
CA THR A 88 -10.20 -1.57 -1.07
C THR A 88 -10.81 -0.42 -1.86
N ASN A 89 -9.97 0.51 -2.30
CA ASN A 89 -10.34 1.64 -3.15
C ASN A 89 -9.56 1.60 -4.47
N LYS A 90 -10.19 2.02 -5.57
CA LYS A 90 -9.54 2.13 -6.87
C LYS A 90 -9.70 3.56 -7.41
N PRO A 91 -8.61 4.35 -7.48
CA PRO A 91 -8.68 5.70 -8.05
C PRO A 91 -8.96 5.63 -9.55
N ARG A 92 -9.94 6.42 -10.00
CA ARG A 92 -10.36 6.51 -11.41
C ARG A 92 -10.27 7.96 -11.88
N THR A 93 -9.39 8.22 -12.82
CA THR A 93 -9.14 9.57 -13.33
C THR A 93 -10.40 10.22 -13.95
N THR A 94 -11.22 9.43 -14.65
CA THR A 94 -12.48 9.88 -15.26
C THR A 94 -13.68 9.69 -14.35
N GLY A 95 -13.54 9.00 -13.21
CA GLY A 95 -14.63 8.61 -12.34
C GLY A 95 -15.44 7.40 -12.83
N GLU A 96 -15.08 6.81 -13.96
CA GLU A 96 -15.75 5.63 -14.54
C GLU A 96 -15.11 4.31 -14.13
N GLY A 97 -15.90 3.22 -14.14
CA GLY A 97 -15.46 1.86 -13.82
C GLY A 97 -15.50 1.52 -12.35
N TYR A 98 -15.09 0.30 -12.00
CA TYR A 98 -15.09 -0.22 -10.64
C TYR A 98 -14.23 0.64 -9.71
N LYS A 99 -14.82 1.08 -8.59
CA LYS A 99 -14.20 2.04 -7.64
C LYS A 99 -13.60 1.38 -6.39
N GLY A 100 -13.66 0.06 -6.30
CA GLY A 100 -13.21 -0.72 -5.16
C GLY A 100 -14.35 -1.12 -4.23
N ILE A 101 -14.11 -2.16 -3.42
CA ILE A 101 -15.09 -2.77 -2.52
C ILE A 101 -15.65 -1.78 -1.50
N ALA A 102 -14.86 -0.77 -1.09
CA ALA A 102 -15.30 0.26 -0.15
C ALA A 102 -16.48 1.09 -0.68
N SER A 103 -16.62 1.25 -1.98
CA SER A 103 -17.71 2.00 -2.61
C SER A 103 -18.74 1.08 -3.26
N GLN A 104 -18.29 -0.06 -3.76
CA GLN A 104 -19.07 -0.99 -4.57
C GLN A 104 -18.70 -2.43 -4.19
N PRO A 105 -19.28 -2.97 -3.09
CA PRO A 105 -18.92 -4.29 -2.56
C PRO A 105 -19.23 -5.43 -3.53
N ASP A 106 -20.18 -5.26 -4.41
CA ASP A 106 -20.46 -6.16 -5.51
C ASP A 106 -20.20 -5.41 -6.84
N PRO A 107 -19.17 -5.81 -7.64
CA PRO A 107 -18.82 -5.10 -8.86
C PRO A 107 -19.92 -5.04 -9.93
N GLU A 108 -20.95 -5.92 -9.85
CA GLU A 108 -22.06 -6.00 -10.80
C GLU A 108 -23.31 -5.25 -10.33
N LYS A 109 -23.29 -4.66 -9.13
CA LYS A 109 -24.40 -3.91 -8.56
C LYS A 109 -24.10 -2.42 -8.45
N GLU A 110 -25.14 -1.65 -8.16
CA GLU A 110 -25.01 -0.23 -7.85
C GLU A 110 -24.16 -0.02 -6.57
N PRO A 111 -23.43 1.10 -6.48
CA PRO A 111 -22.63 1.42 -5.30
C PRO A 111 -23.45 1.50 -4.01
N ASP A 112 -22.96 0.91 -2.94
CA ASP A 112 -23.46 1.09 -1.56
C ASP A 112 -22.28 1.32 -0.61
N MET A 113 -22.13 2.55 -0.16
CA MET A 113 -21.02 2.95 0.72
C MET A 113 -21.09 2.29 2.11
N LEU A 114 -22.29 2.06 2.64
CA LEU A 114 -22.41 1.43 3.97
C LEU A 114 -21.99 -0.04 3.91
N GLU A 115 -22.55 -0.78 2.96
CA GLU A 115 -22.19 -2.17 2.76
C GLU A 115 -20.71 -2.32 2.38
N GLY A 116 -20.18 -1.36 1.62
CA GLY A 116 -18.77 -1.32 1.26
C GLY A 116 -17.84 -1.16 2.49
N LEU A 117 -18.13 -0.22 3.37
CA LEU A 117 -17.35 -0.02 4.61
C LEU A 117 -17.41 -1.24 5.53
N ILE A 118 -18.57 -1.88 5.64
CA ILE A 118 -18.74 -3.12 6.40
C ILE A 118 -17.95 -4.27 5.75
N ALA A 119 -18.03 -4.43 4.42
CA ALA A 119 -17.32 -5.47 3.69
C ALA A 119 -15.80 -5.33 3.84
N VAL A 120 -15.27 -4.10 3.71
CA VAL A 120 -13.85 -3.80 3.94
C VAL A 120 -13.40 -4.26 5.32
N ARG A 121 -14.13 -3.85 6.37
CA ARG A 121 -13.77 -4.20 7.74
C ARG A 121 -13.80 -5.71 7.98
N LYS A 122 -14.87 -6.40 7.54
CA LYS A 122 -14.99 -7.86 7.66
C LYS A 122 -13.85 -8.59 6.95
N MET A 123 -13.53 -8.19 5.74
CA MET A 123 -12.46 -8.80 4.94
C MET A 123 -11.09 -8.67 5.62
N HIS A 124 -10.74 -7.48 6.12
CA HIS A 124 -9.47 -7.29 6.84
C HIS A 124 -9.42 -8.10 8.15
N ILE A 125 -10.50 -8.12 8.95
CA ILE A 125 -10.55 -8.92 10.18
C ILE A 125 -10.41 -10.41 9.86
N ARG A 126 -11.10 -10.91 8.84
CA ARG A 126 -11.00 -12.30 8.39
C ARG A 126 -9.59 -12.64 7.90
N ALA A 127 -9.01 -11.80 7.06
CA ALA A 127 -7.64 -11.98 6.57
C ALA A 127 -6.63 -12.06 7.73
N MET A 128 -6.71 -11.14 8.71
CA MET A 128 -5.87 -11.18 9.90
C MET A 128 -6.07 -12.46 10.73
N LYS A 129 -7.32 -12.86 10.93
CA LYS A 129 -7.68 -14.05 11.74
C LYS A 129 -7.19 -15.35 11.11
N GLU A 130 -7.34 -15.50 9.79
CA GLU A 130 -7.00 -16.71 9.06
C GLU A 130 -5.48 -16.84 8.79
N SER A 131 -4.76 -15.72 8.68
CA SER A 131 -3.37 -15.71 8.24
C SER A 131 -2.34 -15.30 9.30
N GLY A 132 -2.74 -14.56 10.33
CA GLY A 132 -1.80 -13.92 11.25
C GLY A 132 -1.01 -12.77 10.61
N LEU A 133 -1.43 -12.25 9.46
CA LEU A 133 -0.80 -11.12 8.77
C LEU A 133 -1.71 -9.90 8.81
N THR A 134 -1.12 -8.74 9.05
CA THR A 134 -1.76 -7.43 8.87
C THR A 134 -1.51 -6.90 7.47
N SER A 135 -2.37 -6.04 6.97
CA SER A 135 -2.40 -5.67 5.56
C SER A 135 -2.04 -4.21 5.28
N ALA A 136 -1.84 -3.94 3.99
CA ALA A 136 -1.70 -2.62 3.40
C ALA A 136 -2.94 -2.25 2.60
N ASP A 137 -3.36 -0.97 2.68
CA ASP A 137 -4.37 -0.39 1.79
C ASP A 137 -3.94 1.00 1.29
N GLU A 138 -4.58 1.49 0.24
CA GLU A 138 -4.40 2.85 -0.27
C GLU A 138 -5.46 3.78 0.33
N MET A 139 -5.03 4.82 1.07
CA MET A 139 -5.93 5.86 1.54
C MET A 139 -6.28 6.79 0.37
N LEU A 140 -7.34 6.45 -0.36
CA LEU A 140 -7.87 7.29 -1.41
C LEU A 140 -8.70 8.45 -0.85
N TYR A 141 -9.45 8.18 0.22
CA TYR A 141 -10.30 9.16 0.91
C TYR A 141 -9.91 9.23 2.39
N PRO A 142 -9.34 10.36 2.86
CA PRO A 142 -8.95 10.53 4.26
C PRO A 142 -10.08 10.29 5.26
N GLU A 143 -11.32 10.60 4.88
CA GLU A 143 -12.52 10.36 5.72
C GLU A 143 -12.73 8.87 6.05
N ASN A 144 -12.28 7.96 5.17
CA ASN A 144 -12.46 6.51 5.38
C ASN A 144 -11.43 5.91 6.34
N TRP A 145 -10.34 6.62 6.65
CA TRP A 145 -9.26 6.10 7.49
C TRP A 145 -9.76 5.53 8.83
N GLY A 146 -10.63 6.24 9.51
CA GLY A 146 -11.09 5.80 10.82
C GLY A 146 -11.87 4.49 10.87
N TYR A 147 -12.38 4.01 9.75
CA TYR A 147 -13.03 2.71 9.68
C TYR A 147 -12.06 1.54 9.65
N VAL A 148 -10.78 1.79 9.35
CA VAL A 148 -9.74 0.77 9.14
C VAL A 148 -8.43 1.02 9.89
N GLU A 149 -8.30 2.12 10.65
CA GLU A 149 -7.06 2.52 11.33
C GLU A 149 -6.54 1.46 12.32
N ASP A 150 -7.42 0.68 12.91
CA ASP A 150 -7.11 -0.43 13.82
C ASP A 150 -6.80 -1.76 13.09
N LEU A 151 -6.78 -1.77 11.76
CA LEU A 151 -6.61 -2.97 10.93
C LEU A 151 -5.33 -2.93 10.10
N LEU A 152 -4.94 -1.75 9.61
CA LEU A 152 -3.84 -1.59 8.66
C LEU A 152 -2.50 -1.35 9.35
N SER A 153 -1.45 -2.02 8.89
CA SER A 153 -0.07 -1.81 9.32
C SER A 153 0.78 -1.05 8.28
N TYR A 154 0.22 -0.81 7.10
CA TYR A 154 0.84 -0.03 6.04
C TYR A 154 -0.24 0.75 5.27
N VAL A 155 0.04 2.01 5.00
CA VAL A 155 -0.85 2.87 4.20
C VAL A 155 -0.10 3.45 3.02
N ALA A 156 -0.66 3.35 1.82
CA ALA A 156 -0.12 4.03 0.65
C ALA A 156 -0.93 5.29 0.33
N ILE A 157 -0.23 6.36 -0.04
CA ILE A 157 -0.84 7.55 -0.63
C ILE A 157 -0.57 7.51 -2.13
N GLY A 158 -1.64 7.46 -2.91
CA GLY A 158 -1.57 7.30 -4.35
C GLY A 158 -0.96 8.50 -5.08
N ALA A 159 -0.46 8.25 -6.29
CA ALA A 159 0.20 9.26 -7.14
C ALA A 159 -0.69 10.46 -7.50
N ARG A 160 -2.02 10.30 -7.43
CA ARG A 160 -2.98 11.40 -7.69
C ARG A 160 -3.37 12.15 -6.41
N SER A 161 -3.05 11.60 -5.24
CA SER A 161 -3.42 12.13 -3.92
C SER A 161 -2.23 12.76 -3.19
N VAL A 162 -0.99 12.43 -3.58
CA VAL A 162 0.22 12.85 -2.88
C VAL A 162 0.45 14.36 -2.83
N GLU A 163 -0.17 15.12 -3.76
CA GLU A 163 -0.12 16.58 -3.79
C GLU A 163 -1.19 17.22 -2.90
N ASP A 164 -2.23 16.46 -2.53
CA ASP A 164 -3.33 16.98 -1.73
C ASP A 164 -2.93 17.20 -0.27
N GLN A 165 -3.21 18.41 0.22
CA GLN A 165 -2.85 18.86 1.56
C GLN A 165 -3.52 17.99 2.64
N GLN A 166 -4.79 17.64 2.47
CA GLN A 166 -5.52 16.86 3.47
C GLN A 166 -4.93 15.46 3.65
N HIS A 167 -4.47 14.81 2.56
CA HIS A 167 -3.78 13.52 2.66
C HIS A 167 -2.48 13.63 3.46
N ARG A 168 -1.63 14.63 3.17
CA ARG A 168 -0.35 14.85 3.87
C ARG A 168 -0.56 15.09 5.37
N LEU A 169 -1.51 15.97 5.71
CA LEU A 169 -1.81 16.31 7.09
C LEU A 169 -2.46 15.12 7.84
N THR A 170 -3.33 14.36 7.19
CA THR A 170 -3.92 13.17 7.79
C THR A 170 -2.85 12.13 8.12
N VAL A 171 -1.90 11.88 7.20
CA VAL A 171 -0.78 10.95 7.42
C VAL A 171 0.12 11.39 8.56
N SER A 172 0.27 12.69 8.82
CA SER A 172 1.05 13.19 9.96
C SER A 172 0.49 12.78 11.33
N GLY A 173 -0.75 12.31 11.36
CA GLY A 173 -1.41 11.78 12.56
C GLY A 173 -1.38 10.25 12.67
N PHE A 174 -0.71 9.55 11.75
CA PHE A 174 -0.61 8.09 11.80
C PHE A 174 0.58 7.62 12.62
N ASP A 175 0.48 6.42 13.15
CA ASP A 175 1.53 5.70 13.87
C ASP A 175 2.01 4.43 13.14
N VAL A 176 1.64 4.26 11.87
CA VAL A 176 1.98 3.13 11.00
C VAL A 176 2.80 3.57 9.80
N ALA A 177 3.52 2.62 9.21
CA ALA A 177 4.30 2.86 7.99
C ALA A 177 3.44 3.42 6.87
N SER A 178 3.85 4.55 6.28
CA SER A 178 3.06 5.27 5.29
C SER A 178 3.90 5.65 4.08
N GLY A 179 3.55 5.10 2.92
CA GLY A 179 4.29 5.28 1.67
C GLY A 179 3.68 6.35 0.78
N MET A 180 4.43 7.43 0.52
CA MET A 180 4.08 8.52 -0.42
C MET A 180 4.54 8.15 -1.83
N LYS A 181 3.62 7.80 -2.73
CA LYS A 181 3.97 7.53 -4.13
C LYS A 181 4.41 8.82 -4.83
N ASN A 182 5.44 8.76 -5.68
CA ASN A 182 5.71 9.90 -6.53
C ASN A 182 4.49 10.18 -7.44
N PRO A 183 4.21 11.48 -7.76
CA PRO A 183 3.11 11.83 -8.66
C PRO A 183 3.30 11.19 -10.03
N THR A 184 2.24 11.17 -10.83
CA THR A 184 2.29 10.57 -12.18
C THR A 184 3.32 11.23 -13.10
N SER A 185 3.61 12.52 -12.88
CA SER A 185 4.67 13.27 -13.57
C SER A 185 6.09 12.80 -13.21
N GLY A 186 6.27 12.13 -12.07
CA GLY A 186 7.59 11.70 -11.57
C GLY A 186 8.35 12.77 -10.80
N ASP A 187 7.72 13.86 -10.39
CA ASP A 187 8.39 14.94 -9.67
C ASP A 187 8.82 14.48 -8.26
N TYR A 188 10.14 14.38 -8.06
CA TYR A 188 10.73 13.98 -6.78
C TYR A 188 10.56 15.05 -5.71
N SER A 189 10.53 16.33 -6.07
CA SER A 189 10.38 17.39 -5.07
C SER A 189 8.98 17.38 -4.47
N VAL A 190 7.95 17.13 -5.26
CA VAL A 190 6.58 16.94 -4.78
C VAL A 190 6.48 15.74 -3.83
N MET A 191 7.08 14.62 -4.22
CA MET A 191 7.11 13.39 -3.40
C MET A 191 7.83 13.62 -2.07
N LEU A 192 9.02 14.20 -2.09
CA LEU A 192 9.83 14.45 -0.89
C LEU A 192 9.17 15.49 0.02
N ASN A 193 8.57 16.55 -0.55
CA ASN A 193 7.80 17.53 0.22
C ASN A 193 6.59 16.88 0.91
N SER A 194 5.98 15.83 0.32
CA SER A 194 4.89 15.10 0.96
C SER A 194 5.37 14.29 2.17
N VAL A 195 6.56 13.69 2.09
CA VAL A 195 7.20 12.99 3.22
C VAL A 195 7.54 14.00 4.32
N TYR A 196 8.17 15.13 3.96
CA TYR A 196 8.49 16.19 4.91
C TYR A 196 7.24 16.67 5.66
N ALA A 197 6.18 17.04 4.93
CA ALA A 197 4.94 17.48 5.54
C ALA A 197 4.35 16.41 6.48
N ALA A 198 4.31 15.16 6.06
CA ALA A 198 3.73 14.09 6.87
C ALA A 198 4.58 13.72 8.11
N GLN A 199 5.89 13.99 8.10
CA GLN A 199 6.75 13.76 9.26
C GLN A 199 6.71 14.91 10.30
N HIS A 200 6.06 16.04 9.98
CA HIS A 200 6.00 17.20 10.88
C HIS A 200 4.61 17.35 11.51
N PRO A 201 4.50 18.00 12.70
CA PRO A 201 3.22 18.25 13.35
C PRO A 201 2.40 19.32 12.61
N HIS A 202 1.07 19.14 12.61
CA HIS A 202 0.12 20.05 11.98
C HIS A 202 -1.12 20.25 12.86
N GLN A 203 -1.79 21.39 12.66
CA GLN A 203 -3.08 21.72 13.25
C GLN A 203 -4.09 21.96 12.13
N PHE A 204 -5.19 21.21 12.11
CA PHE A 204 -6.19 21.30 11.04
C PHE A 204 -7.55 20.73 11.49
N VAL A 205 -8.56 20.88 10.65
CA VAL A 205 -9.90 20.33 10.90
C VAL A 205 -9.95 18.88 10.39
N TYR A 206 -10.26 17.94 11.28
CA TYR A 206 -10.42 16.52 10.97
C TYR A 206 -11.70 15.99 11.62
N ARG A 207 -12.63 15.45 10.82
CA ARG A 207 -13.92 14.90 11.28
C ARG A 207 -14.73 15.81 12.21
N GLY A 208 -14.73 17.11 11.91
CA GLY A 208 -15.45 18.13 12.69
C GLY A 208 -14.76 18.58 13.97
N TYR A 209 -13.52 18.15 14.21
CA TYR A 209 -12.68 18.58 15.32
C TYR A 209 -11.47 19.37 14.82
N GLU A 210 -11.02 20.33 15.61
CA GLU A 210 -9.67 20.87 15.48
C GLU A 210 -8.71 19.87 16.13
N VAL A 211 -7.75 19.37 15.34
CA VAL A 211 -6.79 18.37 15.79
C VAL A 211 -5.35 18.90 15.67
N GLN A 212 -4.47 18.38 16.51
CA GLN A 212 -3.03 18.56 16.39
C GLN A 212 -2.37 17.20 16.24
N THR A 213 -1.54 17.04 15.22
CA THR A 213 -0.74 15.84 14.98
C THR A 213 0.68 15.99 15.52
N THR A 214 1.42 14.88 15.60
CA THR A 214 2.81 14.86 16.08
C THR A 214 3.83 14.67 14.98
N GLY A 215 3.37 14.39 13.76
CA GLY A 215 4.21 13.89 12.67
C GLY A 215 4.38 12.38 12.71
N ASN A 216 4.44 11.77 11.52
CA ASN A 216 4.61 10.32 11.36
C ASN A 216 6.05 9.99 10.92
N PRO A 217 6.95 9.54 11.83
CA PRO A 217 8.34 9.26 11.51
C PRO A 217 8.55 8.06 10.58
N TYR A 218 7.51 7.29 10.30
CA TYR A 218 7.53 6.11 9.42
C TYR A 218 7.06 6.43 8.01
N THR A 219 6.84 7.72 7.69
CA THR A 219 6.51 8.16 6.34
C THR A 219 7.73 8.09 5.44
N HIS A 220 7.58 7.50 4.25
CA HIS A 220 8.66 7.26 3.29
C HIS A 220 8.15 7.35 1.86
N VAL A 221 9.05 7.30 0.87
CA VAL A 221 8.67 7.37 -0.53
C VAL A 221 8.32 6.00 -1.11
N VAL A 222 7.44 6.00 -2.14
CA VAL A 222 7.20 4.84 -3.01
C VAL A 222 7.47 5.25 -4.45
N LEU A 223 8.47 4.63 -5.07
CA LEU A 223 8.86 4.88 -6.46
C LEU A 223 8.03 3.98 -7.39
N ARG A 224 7.21 4.59 -8.24
CA ARG A 224 6.28 3.88 -9.16
C ARG A 224 6.53 4.14 -10.65
N GLY A 225 7.63 4.84 -10.98
CA GLY A 225 7.87 5.36 -12.31
C GLY A 225 6.99 6.58 -12.65
N ALA A 226 7.15 7.10 -13.84
CA ALA A 226 6.52 8.32 -14.30
C ALA A 226 5.95 8.19 -15.71
N VAL A 227 5.11 9.16 -16.07
CA VAL A 227 4.72 9.46 -17.46
C VAL A 227 5.03 10.93 -17.70
N ASP A 228 5.91 11.22 -18.65
CA ASP A 228 6.29 12.59 -18.96
C ASP A 228 5.18 13.36 -19.71
N GLN A 229 5.41 14.65 -19.95
CA GLN A 229 4.47 15.51 -20.67
C GLN A 229 4.18 15.09 -22.12
N HIS A 230 5.01 14.20 -22.69
CA HIS A 230 4.85 13.65 -24.04
C HIS A 230 4.23 12.25 -24.04
N GLY A 231 3.87 11.71 -22.86
CA GLY A 231 3.29 10.38 -22.69
C GLY A 231 4.31 9.24 -22.66
N ASN A 232 5.63 9.54 -22.59
CA ASN A 232 6.65 8.51 -22.46
C ASN A 232 6.66 7.95 -21.04
N ILE A 233 6.81 6.64 -20.94
CA ILE A 233 6.93 5.93 -19.67
C ILE A 233 8.40 5.98 -19.24
N ILE A 234 8.65 6.42 -18.00
CA ILE A 234 9.97 6.55 -17.41
C ILE A 234 9.98 5.72 -16.11
N SER A 235 10.92 4.78 -16.03
CA SER A 235 11.20 4.06 -14.78
C SER A 235 12.03 4.90 -13.82
N ASN A 236 11.97 4.60 -12.52
CA ASN A 236 12.73 5.31 -11.49
C ASN A 236 13.24 4.38 -10.36
N TYR A 237 13.66 3.17 -10.73
CA TYR A 237 14.20 2.14 -9.83
C TYR A 237 15.63 1.73 -10.13
N HIS A 238 16.25 2.30 -11.17
CA HIS A 238 17.62 1.97 -11.54
C HIS A 238 18.64 2.48 -10.50
N TYR A 239 19.84 1.94 -10.54
CA TYR A 239 20.89 2.25 -9.59
C TYR A 239 21.10 3.77 -9.41
N GLU A 240 21.17 4.52 -10.53
CA GLU A 240 21.38 5.96 -10.54
C GLU A 240 20.21 6.73 -9.97
N ASP A 241 18.97 6.26 -10.18
CA ASP A 241 17.76 6.86 -9.61
C ASP A 241 17.77 6.74 -8.08
N LEU A 242 18.19 5.58 -7.58
CA LEU A 242 18.23 5.29 -6.14
C LEU A 242 19.34 6.08 -5.43
N ILE A 243 20.54 6.18 -6.04
CA ILE A 243 21.61 7.03 -5.52
C ILE A 243 21.17 8.50 -5.51
N ARG A 244 20.60 9.00 -6.59
CA ARG A 244 20.07 10.35 -6.65
C ARG A 244 19.02 10.62 -5.58
N LEU A 245 18.12 9.66 -5.32
CA LEU A 245 17.12 9.80 -4.26
C LEU A 245 17.78 9.88 -2.87
N SER A 246 18.79 9.06 -2.60
CA SER A 246 19.56 9.12 -1.35
C SER A 246 20.18 10.50 -1.13
N GLU A 247 20.86 11.04 -2.16
CA GLU A 247 21.47 12.39 -2.13
C GLU A 247 20.42 13.51 -1.94
N MET A 248 19.19 13.32 -2.40
CA MET A 248 18.10 14.27 -2.18
C MET A 248 17.58 14.21 -0.74
N TYR A 249 17.46 13.01 -0.17
CA TYR A 249 17.08 12.83 1.24
C TYR A 249 18.09 13.45 2.20
N ASP A 250 19.40 13.33 1.92
CA ASP A 250 20.47 13.90 2.75
C ASP A 250 20.39 15.43 2.90
N LYS A 251 19.66 16.10 2.00
CA LYS A 251 19.46 17.55 2.03
C LYS A 251 18.19 17.98 2.77
N MET A 252 17.43 17.02 3.31
CA MET A 252 16.14 17.27 3.93
C MET A 252 16.21 17.05 5.45
N ASP A 253 15.44 17.83 6.18
CA ASP A 253 15.19 17.62 7.61
C ASP A 253 14.05 16.60 7.80
N VAL A 254 14.38 15.34 7.55
CA VAL A 254 13.47 14.20 7.73
C VAL A 254 14.20 13.07 8.45
N VAL A 255 13.45 12.28 9.20
CA VAL A 255 13.99 11.08 9.87
C VAL A 255 13.70 9.83 9.03
N ASN A 256 14.52 8.78 9.24
CA ASN A 256 14.30 7.46 8.62
C ASN A 256 14.14 7.51 7.09
N PRO A 257 15.12 8.04 6.32
CA PRO A 257 15.07 8.01 4.86
C PRO A 257 14.84 6.58 4.37
N ALA A 258 13.74 6.36 3.64
CA ALA A 258 13.37 5.04 3.16
C ALA A 258 12.61 5.11 1.84
N ALA A 259 12.73 4.06 1.04
CA ALA A 259 12.04 3.89 -0.22
C ALA A 259 11.46 2.48 -0.36
N VAL A 260 10.26 2.38 -0.89
CA VAL A 260 9.64 1.15 -1.38
C VAL A 260 9.54 1.24 -2.90
N ILE A 261 9.87 0.18 -3.60
CA ILE A 261 9.82 0.14 -5.07
C ILE A 261 8.53 -0.53 -5.51
N ASP A 262 7.64 0.25 -6.13
CA ASP A 262 6.48 -0.27 -6.83
C ASP A 262 6.97 -0.85 -8.16
N THR A 263 6.96 -2.17 -8.26
CA THR A 263 7.53 -2.92 -9.38
C THR A 263 6.61 -2.94 -10.60
N ASN A 264 5.35 -2.51 -10.45
CA ASN A 264 4.40 -2.43 -11.56
C ASN A 264 4.27 -0.98 -12.08
N HIS A 265 3.09 -0.53 -12.40
CA HIS A 265 2.74 0.79 -12.92
C HIS A 265 3.68 1.24 -14.05
N SER A 266 4.25 2.46 -13.96
CA SER A 266 5.16 2.96 -15.00
C SER A 266 6.54 2.30 -14.93
N ASN A 267 6.98 1.78 -13.79
CA ASN A 267 8.23 1.06 -13.69
C ASN A 267 8.29 -0.19 -14.58
N SER A 268 7.17 -0.92 -14.71
CA SER A 268 7.06 -2.07 -15.62
C SER A 268 6.54 -1.70 -17.03
N GLY A 269 6.16 -0.45 -17.25
CA GLY A 269 5.42 -0.06 -18.45
C GLY A 269 4.08 -0.79 -18.56
N LYS A 270 3.48 -1.15 -17.41
CA LYS A 270 2.27 -1.98 -17.25
C LYS A 270 2.40 -3.41 -17.79
N LYS A 271 3.63 -3.89 -18.00
CA LYS A 271 3.93 -5.27 -18.35
C LYS A 271 4.13 -6.05 -17.04
N PHE A 272 3.07 -6.58 -16.47
CA PHE A 272 3.07 -7.12 -15.11
C PHE A 272 4.13 -8.20 -14.85
N LYS A 273 4.59 -8.96 -15.85
CA LYS A 273 5.67 -9.95 -15.71
C LYS A 273 7.06 -9.33 -15.49
N GLU A 274 7.25 -8.06 -15.88
CA GLU A 274 8.50 -7.33 -15.62
C GLU A 274 8.75 -7.09 -14.13
N GLN A 275 7.74 -7.16 -13.30
CA GLN A 275 7.88 -7.01 -11.85
C GLN A 275 8.97 -7.93 -11.27
N ILE A 276 9.09 -9.14 -11.79
CA ILE A 276 10.09 -10.13 -11.36
C ILE A 276 11.52 -9.63 -11.64
N ARG A 277 11.75 -9.15 -12.86
CA ARG A 277 13.05 -8.61 -13.26
C ARG A 277 13.42 -7.38 -12.46
N ILE A 278 12.45 -6.46 -12.31
CA ILE A 278 12.63 -5.20 -11.58
C ILE A 278 13.02 -5.45 -10.13
N ALA A 279 12.31 -6.32 -9.43
CA ALA A 279 12.63 -6.64 -8.04
C ALA A 279 14.05 -7.24 -7.91
N LYS A 280 14.45 -8.13 -8.82
CA LYS A 280 15.81 -8.71 -8.83
C LYS A 280 16.90 -7.69 -9.13
N GLU A 281 16.66 -6.77 -10.07
CA GLU A 281 17.58 -5.69 -10.39
C GLU A 281 17.82 -4.78 -9.18
N VAL A 282 16.75 -4.39 -8.49
CA VAL A 282 16.85 -3.57 -7.27
C VAL A 282 17.54 -4.34 -6.14
N MET A 283 17.24 -5.63 -5.95
CA MET A 283 17.97 -6.46 -4.97
C MET A 283 19.46 -6.55 -5.30
N HIS A 284 19.82 -6.67 -6.56
CA HIS A 284 21.22 -6.62 -6.99
C HIS A 284 21.89 -5.27 -6.67
N SER A 285 21.20 -4.15 -6.95
CA SER A 285 21.66 -2.81 -6.58
C SER A 285 21.89 -2.65 -5.08
N ARG A 286 21.00 -3.22 -4.24
CA ARG A 286 21.15 -3.28 -2.77
C ARG A 286 22.43 -4.04 -2.34
N GLN A 287 22.83 -5.08 -3.08
CA GLN A 287 24.05 -5.84 -2.79
C GLN A 287 25.31 -5.08 -3.18
N LEU A 288 25.22 -4.19 -4.17
CA LEU A 288 26.36 -3.40 -4.68
C LEU A 288 26.63 -2.13 -3.87
N SER A 289 25.60 -1.51 -3.29
CA SER A 289 25.72 -0.22 -2.60
C SER A 289 25.08 -0.27 -1.21
N PRO A 290 25.89 0.02 -0.15
CA PRO A 290 25.37 0.18 1.20
C PRO A 290 24.32 1.30 1.32
N GLU A 291 24.44 2.38 0.55
CA GLU A 291 23.50 3.50 0.50
C GLU A 291 22.15 3.01 -0.02
N ILE A 292 22.13 2.26 -1.12
CA ILE A 292 20.89 1.69 -1.66
C ILE A 292 20.31 0.63 -0.70
N LYS A 293 21.17 -0.18 -0.06
CA LYS A 293 20.71 -1.15 0.94
C LYS A 293 20.04 -0.44 2.13
N SER A 294 20.60 0.67 2.57
CA SER A 294 20.02 1.48 3.64
C SER A 294 18.72 2.16 3.23
N LEU A 295 18.64 2.67 1.99
CA LEU A 295 17.50 3.42 1.48
C LEU A 295 16.31 2.53 1.14
N VAL A 296 16.52 1.48 0.33
CA VAL A 296 15.44 0.64 -0.19
C VAL A 296 15.03 -0.40 0.84
N LYS A 297 13.85 -0.24 1.42
CA LYS A 297 13.32 -1.10 2.49
C LYS A 297 12.39 -2.21 1.97
N GLY A 298 11.92 -2.12 0.74
CA GLY A 298 10.98 -3.13 0.25
C GLY A 298 10.43 -2.90 -1.14
N PHE A 299 9.46 -3.74 -1.47
CA PHE A 299 8.79 -3.79 -2.77
C PHE A 299 7.28 -3.74 -2.61
N MET A 300 6.61 -3.13 -3.60
CA MET A 300 5.17 -3.21 -3.77
C MET A 300 4.88 -3.95 -5.08
N ILE A 301 4.18 -5.08 -4.99
CA ILE A 301 4.01 -6.06 -6.06
C ILE A 301 2.52 -6.31 -6.30
N GLU A 302 2.07 -6.22 -7.54
CA GLU A 302 0.71 -6.58 -7.92
C GLU A 302 0.66 -8.06 -8.32
N SER A 303 -0.04 -8.85 -7.51
CA SER A 303 -0.13 -10.30 -7.62
C SER A 303 -1.48 -10.82 -7.14
N TYR A 304 -1.95 -11.90 -7.76
CA TYR A 304 -3.15 -12.60 -7.31
C TYR A 304 -3.01 -14.11 -7.49
N ILE A 305 -4.10 -14.87 -7.34
CA ILE A 305 -4.08 -16.32 -7.53
C ILE A 305 -3.82 -16.67 -8.99
N GLU A 306 -4.65 -16.10 -9.89
CA GLU A 306 -4.51 -16.28 -11.34
C GLU A 306 -3.80 -15.08 -11.99
N GLU A 307 -2.95 -15.35 -13.00
CA GLU A 307 -2.23 -14.28 -13.69
C GLU A 307 -3.12 -13.43 -14.60
N GLY A 308 -2.71 -12.18 -14.80
CA GLY A 308 -3.38 -11.26 -15.72
C GLY A 308 -4.57 -10.56 -15.10
N CYS A 309 -5.56 -10.26 -15.93
CA CYS A 309 -6.82 -9.64 -15.52
C CYS A 309 -7.99 -10.20 -16.32
N GLN A 310 -9.20 -9.89 -15.87
CA GLN A 310 -10.48 -10.29 -16.48
C GLN A 310 -11.44 -9.11 -16.52
N ALA A 311 -12.47 -9.20 -17.35
CA ALA A 311 -13.59 -8.28 -17.31
C ALA A 311 -14.52 -8.61 -16.12
N ILE A 312 -15.26 -7.60 -15.63
CA ILE A 312 -16.33 -7.81 -14.65
C ILE A 312 -17.36 -8.77 -15.29
N GLY A 313 -17.81 -9.78 -14.54
CA GLY A 313 -18.76 -10.80 -15.00
C GLY A 313 -18.12 -12.07 -15.59
N GLU A 314 -16.78 -12.15 -15.73
CA GLU A 314 -16.12 -13.42 -16.16
C GLU A 314 -15.97 -14.42 -15.01
N HIS A 315 -15.99 -13.97 -13.75
CA HIS A 315 -16.00 -14.79 -12.52
C HIS A 315 -14.87 -15.81 -12.36
N VAL A 316 -13.70 -15.58 -12.96
CA VAL A 316 -12.52 -16.42 -12.72
C VAL A 316 -12.01 -16.14 -11.30
N TYR A 317 -12.07 -17.15 -10.43
CA TYR A 317 -11.69 -17.04 -9.04
C TYR A 317 -10.24 -16.59 -8.87
N GLY A 318 -10.02 -15.51 -8.08
CA GLY A 318 -8.69 -14.99 -7.80
C GLY A 318 -7.96 -14.38 -8.98
N LYS A 319 -8.69 -13.89 -10.00
CA LYS A 319 -8.16 -13.13 -11.12
C LYS A 319 -8.59 -11.67 -11.04
N SER A 320 -7.65 -10.75 -11.21
CA SER A 320 -7.90 -9.30 -11.07
C SER A 320 -8.96 -8.78 -12.04
N ILE A 321 -9.91 -7.98 -11.56
CA ILE A 321 -10.90 -7.26 -12.39
C ILE A 321 -10.45 -5.83 -12.74
N THR A 322 -9.20 -5.49 -12.44
CA THR A 322 -8.60 -4.18 -12.73
C THR A 322 -7.29 -4.36 -13.51
N ASP A 323 -6.15 -3.87 -13.03
CA ASP A 323 -4.89 -4.04 -13.76
C ASP A 323 -4.37 -5.49 -13.65
N PRO A 324 -3.64 -6.01 -14.67
CA PRO A 324 -3.13 -7.37 -14.66
C PRO A 324 -2.07 -7.59 -13.58
N CYS A 325 -2.14 -8.73 -12.92
CA CYS A 325 -1.30 -9.14 -11.80
C CYS A 325 -0.41 -10.36 -12.13
N LEU A 326 0.70 -10.52 -11.40
CA LEU A 326 1.42 -11.81 -11.37
C LEU A 326 0.51 -12.91 -10.82
N GLY A 327 0.65 -14.13 -11.33
CA GLY A 327 0.02 -15.31 -10.76
C GLY A 327 0.74 -15.84 -9.52
N TRP A 328 0.11 -16.77 -8.82
CA TRP A 328 0.61 -17.31 -7.56
C TRP A 328 2.01 -17.93 -7.64
N GLU A 329 2.28 -18.77 -8.63
CA GLU A 329 3.56 -19.49 -8.72
C GLU A 329 4.74 -18.55 -8.99
N ASP A 330 4.56 -17.56 -9.87
CA ASP A 330 5.57 -16.53 -10.13
C ASP A 330 5.82 -15.68 -8.89
N SER A 331 4.78 -15.33 -8.16
CA SER A 331 4.86 -14.52 -6.94
C SER A 331 5.53 -15.27 -5.80
N LYS A 332 5.16 -16.52 -5.59
CA LYS A 332 5.80 -17.42 -4.62
C LYS A 332 7.31 -17.52 -4.88
N LYS A 333 7.69 -17.81 -6.13
CA LYS A 333 9.09 -17.87 -6.53
C LYS A 333 9.81 -16.55 -6.30
N LEU A 334 9.19 -15.42 -6.64
CA LEU A 334 9.78 -14.10 -6.46
C LEU A 334 10.05 -13.79 -4.98
N ILE A 335 9.14 -14.15 -4.07
CA ILE A 335 9.33 -13.95 -2.62
C ILE A 335 10.56 -14.76 -2.13
N TYR A 336 10.71 -16.00 -2.55
CA TYR A 336 11.90 -16.80 -2.20
C TYR A 336 13.19 -16.23 -2.81
N ASP A 337 13.15 -15.78 -4.07
CA ASP A 337 14.30 -15.13 -4.73
C ASP A 337 14.73 -13.87 -3.95
N ILE A 338 13.79 -13.02 -3.53
CA ILE A 338 14.07 -11.84 -2.70
C ILE A 338 14.68 -12.25 -1.35
N ALA A 339 14.11 -13.26 -0.68
CA ALA A 339 14.64 -13.76 0.58
C ALA A 339 16.04 -14.34 0.44
N GLU A 340 16.34 -15.03 -0.67
CA GLU A 340 17.67 -15.54 -0.94
C GLU A 340 18.68 -14.42 -1.21
N MET A 341 18.29 -13.39 -1.93
CA MET A 341 19.14 -12.23 -2.24
C MET A 341 19.37 -11.29 -1.04
N ASN A 342 18.55 -11.37 0.02
CA ASN A 342 18.69 -10.60 1.26
C ASN A 342 19.49 -11.37 2.32
N LYS A 343 20.61 -11.95 1.91
CA LYS A 343 21.56 -12.65 2.82
C LYS A 343 22.52 -11.68 3.47
#